data_3cfa905b00ee932827659e722d96baf5
#
_entry.id   3cfa905b00ee932827659e722d96baf5
#
_cell.length_a   1.000
_cell.length_b   1.000
_cell.length_c   1.000
_cell.angle_alpha   90.00
_cell.angle_beta   90.00
_cell.angle_gamma   90.00
#
_symmetry.space_group_name_H-M   'P 1'
#
loop_
_entity.id
_entity.type
_entity.pdbx_description
1 polymer ?
#
loop_
_entity_poly.entity_id
_entity_poly.type
_entity_poly.pdbx_seq_one_letter_code
_entity_poly.pdbx_strand_id
1 'polypeptide(L)'
;MNSFKLNQIKSLMFVVAISLLALSDAKVVAKEVPTIDQEKSTVLITGSNRGIGLSLAQNYAEQGWNVIATCRKPNKAIELISLKREYNNVNIEELDVTSQDQIIALARKYDGIPIDVLLNNAGILGEVQDQVFGALNDQTFNQVFAVNTLAPLKVSEAFIDHVSISQQKKIVSMTSGLGSMQITANQSYFYFYRMSKAALNMGVVAMNASLRKQGVISALIAPGQVDTKLLAESGYRGPNKISPDESAKSLIKIIDALSQETLKENGNKAINVDERVIPW
;
A
#
# COMPACT_ATOMS: atom_id res chain seq x y z
N MET A 1 61.18 5.99 -45.48
CA MET A 1 59.72 5.97 -45.62
C MET A 1 59.04 4.93 -44.69
N ASN A 2 59.63 4.60 -43.53
CA ASN A 2 59.11 3.50 -42.67
C ASN A 2 58.96 3.83 -41.18
N SER A 3 59.33 5.06 -40.72
CA SER A 3 59.20 5.39 -39.30
C SER A 3 57.81 6.02 -38.94
N PHE A 4 57.15 6.65 -39.90
CA PHE A 4 55.88 7.35 -39.67
C PHE A 4 54.67 6.41 -39.54
N LYS A 5 54.70 5.25 -40.20
CA LYS A 5 53.61 4.24 -40.12
C LYS A 5 53.61 3.43 -38.81
N LEU A 6 54.81 3.28 -38.19
CA LEU A 6 54.94 2.49 -36.95
C LEU A 6 54.38 3.22 -35.71
N ASN A 7 54.50 4.56 -35.71
CA ASN A 7 53.96 5.38 -34.60
C ASN A 7 52.46 5.55 -34.64
N GLN A 8 51.82 5.52 -35.81
CA GLN A 8 50.36 5.56 -35.94
C GLN A 8 49.70 4.28 -35.46
N ILE A 9 50.30 3.13 -35.67
CA ILE A 9 49.79 1.82 -35.24
C ILE A 9 49.89 1.68 -33.71
N LYS A 10 50.97 2.16 -33.10
CA LYS A 10 51.14 2.17 -31.63
C LYS A 10 50.14 3.10 -30.93
N SER A 11 49.84 4.27 -31.52
CA SER A 11 48.85 5.21 -30.98
C SER A 11 47.43 4.65 -31.09
N LEU A 12 47.09 3.93 -32.17
CA LEU A 12 45.78 3.34 -32.37
C LEU A 12 45.52 2.13 -31.42
N MET A 13 46.59 1.34 -31.16
CA MET A 13 46.48 0.22 -30.18
C MET A 13 46.38 0.72 -28.74
N PHE A 14 46.95 1.86 -28.39
CA PHE A 14 46.86 2.45 -27.04
C PHE A 14 45.47 3.04 -26.75
N VAL A 15 44.79 3.62 -27.75
CA VAL A 15 43.42 4.15 -27.64
C VAL A 15 42.39 3.03 -27.56
N VAL A 16 42.60 1.92 -28.26
CA VAL A 16 41.72 0.76 -28.20
C VAL A 16 41.86 0.01 -26.87
N ALA A 17 43.05 -0.05 -26.29
CA ALA A 17 43.27 -0.67 -24.97
C ALA A 17 42.66 0.13 -23.81
N ILE A 18 42.61 1.48 -23.89
CA ILE A 18 41.99 2.32 -22.86
C ILE A 18 40.47 2.27 -22.94
N SER A 19 39.86 2.09 -24.13
CA SER A 19 38.42 1.96 -24.27
C SER A 19 37.86 0.58 -23.85
N LEU A 20 38.73 -0.45 -23.79
CA LEU A 20 38.33 -1.78 -23.28
C LEU A 20 38.46 -1.91 -21.75
N LEU A 21 39.20 -1.04 -21.07
CA LEU A 21 39.33 -1.03 -19.61
C LEU A 21 38.25 -0.21 -18.89
N ALA A 22 37.45 0.58 -19.61
CA ALA A 22 36.36 1.38 -19.03
C ALA A 22 35.00 0.66 -18.99
N LEU A 23 34.94 -0.62 -19.38
CA LEU A 23 33.70 -1.40 -19.46
C LEU A 23 33.55 -2.47 -18.35
N SER A 24 34.37 -2.42 -17.30
CA SER A 24 34.44 -3.50 -16.33
C SER A 24 34.12 -3.12 -14.88
N ASP A 25 33.18 -2.22 -14.60
CA ASP A 25 32.66 -2.09 -13.21
C ASP A 25 31.21 -1.59 -13.13
N ALA A 26 30.39 -1.89 -14.10
CA ALA A 26 28.98 -1.97 -13.84
C ALA A 26 28.76 -3.29 -13.05
N LYS A 27 28.90 -3.25 -11.72
CA LYS A 27 28.30 -4.27 -10.87
C LYS A 27 26.84 -4.34 -11.26
N VAL A 28 26.49 -5.34 -12.05
CA VAL A 28 25.10 -5.80 -12.16
C VAL A 28 24.75 -6.24 -10.74
N VAL A 29 24.16 -5.32 -9.96
CA VAL A 29 23.50 -5.69 -8.73
C VAL A 29 22.43 -6.67 -9.17
N ALA A 30 22.68 -7.94 -8.96
CA ALA A 30 21.70 -8.98 -9.20
C ALA A 30 20.44 -8.53 -8.45
N LYS A 31 19.38 -8.24 -9.22
CA LYS A 31 18.06 -7.89 -8.67
C LYS A 31 17.68 -9.09 -7.80
N GLU A 32 17.67 -8.92 -6.47
CA GLU A 32 17.16 -9.97 -5.59
C GLU A 32 15.74 -10.27 -6.04
N VAL A 33 15.55 -11.45 -6.61
CA VAL A 33 14.24 -11.91 -7.03
C VAL A 33 13.47 -12.21 -5.74
N PRO A 34 12.30 -11.59 -5.52
CA PRO A 34 11.49 -11.86 -4.34
C PRO A 34 11.14 -13.34 -4.27
N THR A 35 11.23 -13.94 -3.09
CA THR A 35 10.80 -15.33 -2.88
C THR A 35 9.27 -15.35 -2.85
N ILE A 36 8.64 -15.65 -3.98
CA ILE A 36 7.18 -15.79 -4.14
C ILE A 36 6.89 -17.21 -4.63
N ASP A 37 6.07 -17.93 -3.91
CA ASP A 37 5.54 -19.23 -4.32
C ASP A 37 4.37 -19.00 -5.27
N GLN A 38 4.54 -19.33 -6.55
CA GLN A 38 3.55 -19.06 -7.60
C GLN A 38 2.26 -19.89 -7.48
N GLU A 39 2.29 -20.95 -6.66
CA GLU A 39 1.10 -21.79 -6.39
C GLU A 39 0.20 -21.20 -5.30
N LYS A 40 0.63 -20.12 -4.64
CA LYS A 40 -0.08 -19.48 -3.55
C LYS A 40 -0.57 -18.09 -3.91
N SER A 41 -1.71 -17.72 -3.38
CA SER A 41 -2.22 -16.35 -3.48
C SER A 41 -1.25 -15.34 -2.84
N THR A 42 -1.21 -14.14 -3.40
CA THR A 42 -0.31 -13.06 -2.96
C THR A 42 -1.11 -11.84 -2.48
N VAL A 43 -0.75 -11.32 -1.32
CA VAL A 43 -1.25 -10.04 -0.81
C VAL A 43 -0.13 -9.02 -0.69
N LEU A 44 -0.35 -7.80 -1.19
CA LEU A 44 0.50 -6.64 -0.90
C LEU A 44 -0.22 -5.72 0.08
N ILE A 45 0.44 -5.40 1.20
CA ILE A 45 -0.14 -4.57 2.27
C ILE A 45 0.72 -3.34 2.50
N THR A 46 0.16 -2.14 2.36
CA THR A 46 0.86 -0.91 2.70
C THR A 46 0.74 -0.58 4.19
N GLY A 47 1.86 -0.15 4.82
CA GLY A 47 1.85 0.23 6.24
C GLY A 47 1.75 -0.94 7.21
N SER A 48 2.53 -2.01 7.00
CA SER A 48 2.44 -3.30 7.71
C SER A 48 3.28 -3.39 8.99
N ASN A 49 3.97 -2.33 9.40
CA ASN A 49 4.93 -2.42 10.53
C ASN A 49 4.30 -2.37 11.92
N ARG A 50 3.00 -2.14 12.04
CA ARG A 50 2.27 -2.08 13.33
C ARG A 50 0.76 -2.12 13.12
N GLY A 51 0.02 -2.29 14.23
CA GLY A 51 -1.43 -2.18 14.27
C GLY A 51 -2.13 -3.11 13.28
N ILE A 52 -3.16 -2.61 12.62
CA ILE A 52 -3.99 -3.40 11.69
C ILE A 52 -3.16 -4.00 10.55
N GLY A 53 -2.25 -3.22 9.96
CA GLY A 53 -1.42 -3.69 8.85
C GLY A 53 -0.49 -4.85 9.23
N LEU A 54 0.06 -4.85 10.45
CA LEU A 54 0.85 -5.96 10.96
C LEU A 54 -0.02 -7.20 11.22
N SER A 55 -1.18 -7.02 11.84
CA SER A 55 -2.11 -8.13 12.09
C SER A 55 -2.66 -8.74 10.80
N LEU A 56 -2.92 -7.92 9.77
CA LEU A 56 -3.28 -8.41 8.45
C LEU A 56 -2.15 -9.23 7.83
N ALA A 57 -0.90 -8.74 7.90
CA ALA A 57 0.26 -9.47 7.39
C ALA A 57 0.45 -10.80 8.11
N GLN A 58 0.27 -10.85 9.42
CA GLN A 58 0.34 -12.07 10.22
C GLN A 58 -0.75 -13.06 9.81
N ASN A 59 -2.02 -12.65 9.80
CA ASN A 59 -3.14 -13.54 9.48
C ASN A 59 -3.06 -14.10 8.05
N TYR A 60 -2.62 -13.32 7.05
CA TYR A 60 -2.38 -13.83 5.71
C TYR A 60 -1.19 -14.79 5.66
N ALA A 61 -0.11 -14.52 6.43
CA ALA A 61 1.04 -15.43 6.51
C ALA A 61 0.66 -16.78 7.14
N GLU A 62 -0.12 -16.77 8.22
CA GLU A 62 -0.68 -17.97 8.89
C GLU A 62 -1.56 -18.80 7.94
N GLN A 63 -2.29 -18.15 7.05
CA GLN A 63 -3.11 -18.81 6.01
C GLN A 63 -2.28 -19.33 4.84
N GLY A 64 -0.96 -19.15 4.85
CA GLY A 64 -0.04 -19.64 3.84
C GLY A 64 0.07 -18.78 2.58
N TRP A 65 -0.49 -17.57 2.55
CA TRP A 65 -0.34 -16.63 1.44
C TRP A 65 1.07 -16.09 1.32
N ASN A 66 1.51 -15.73 0.11
CA ASN A 66 2.66 -14.85 -0.03
C ASN A 66 2.28 -13.45 0.46
N VAL A 67 3.07 -12.88 1.37
CA VAL A 67 2.82 -11.56 1.95
C VAL A 67 3.92 -10.60 1.54
N ILE A 68 3.57 -9.54 0.81
CA ILE A 68 4.45 -8.40 0.53
C ILE A 68 4.06 -7.30 1.53
N ALA A 69 4.78 -7.27 2.65
CA ALA A 69 4.52 -6.36 3.76
C ALA A 69 5.39 -5.11 3.62
N THR A 70 4.79 -3.93 3.43
CA THR A 70 5.57 -2.72 3.18
C THR A 70 5.56 -1.73 4.34
N CYS A 71 6.67 -1.05 4.57
CA CYS A 71 6.77 0.06 5.52
C CYS A 71 7.92 0.99 5.16
N ARG A 72 7.90 2.23 5.71
CA ARG A 72 8.91 3.26 5.41
C ARG A 72 10.31 2.97 5.93
N LYS A 73 10.45 2.17 6.99
CA LYS A 73 11.73 1.89 7.67
C LYS A 73 11.77 0.42 8.08
N PRO A 74 12.02 -0.52 7.15
CA PRO A 74 12.05 -1.95 7.42
C PRO A 74 12.99 -2.32 8.58
N ASN A 75 14.18 -1.72 8.62
CA ASN A 75 15.21 -2.00 9.63
C ASN A 75 14.80 -1.65 11.07
N LYS A 76 13.71 -0.87 11.23
CA LYS A 76 13.16 -0.44 12.53
C LYS A 76 11.82 -1.10 12.85
N ALA A 77 11.31 -1.97 11.98
CA ALA A 77 10.02 -2.65 12.11
C ALA A 77 10.20 -3.99 12.85
N ILE A 78 10.49 -3.94 14.15
CA ILE A 78 10.90 -5.10 14.96
C ILE A 78 9.86 -6.22 14.88
N GLU A 79 8.58 -5.93 15.06
CA GLU A 79 7.51 -6.91 15.04
C GLU A 79 7.36 -7.55 13.64
N LEU A 80 7.50 -6.75 12.58
CA LEU A 80 7.44 -7.25 11.21
C LEU A 80 8.67 -8.11 10.86
N ILE A 81 9.86 -7.77 11.39
CA ILE A 81 11.07 -8.58 11.28
C ILE A 81 10.90 -9.93 12.02
N SER A 82 10.25 -9.91 13.19
CA SER A 82 9.93 -11.14 13.93
C SER A 82 8.96 -12.02 13.15
N LEU A 83 7.92 -11.41 12.55
CA LEU A 83 6.98 -12.11 11.69
C LEU A 83 7.67 -12.80 10.51
N LYS A 84 8.60 -12.11 9.83
CA LYS A 84 9.39 -12.70 8.73
C LYS A 84 10.26 -13.87 9.19
N ARG A 85 10.73 -13.88 10.42
CA ARG A 85 11.53 -15.00 10.97
C ARG A 85 10.67 -16.22 11.26
N GLU A 86 9.42 -16.00 11.63
CA GLU A 86 8.44 -17.05 11.91
C GLU A 86 7.84 -17.62 10.63
N TYR A 87 7.57 -16.76 9.64
CA TYR A 87 6.92 -17.12 8.37
C TYR A 87 7.80 -16.78 7.17
N ASN A 88 8.31 -17.79 6.49
CA ASN A 88 9.19 -17.65 5.32
C ASN A 88 8.48 -17.09 4.06
N ASN A 89 7.14 -17.06 4.06
CA ASN A 89 6.28 -16.50 3.02
C ASN A 89 6.05 -14.97 3.16
N VAL A 90 6.72 -14.31 4.11
CA VAL A 90 6.67 -12.87 4.31
C VAL A 90 7.88 -12.17 3.70
N ASN A 91 7.65 -11.27 2.76
CA ASN A 91 8.63 -10.36 2.19
C ASN A 91 8.42 -8.96 2.77
N ILE A 92 9.48 -8.36 3.32
CA ILE A 92 9.43 -7.00 3.87
C ILE A 92 10.07 -6.05 2.87
N GLU A 93 9.33 -5.01 2.47
CA GLU A 93 9.76 -4.05 1.48
C GLU A 93 9.71 -2.62 2.02
N GLU A 94 10.69 -1.80 1.58
CA GLU A 94 10.66 -0.38 1.87
C GLU A 94 9.67 0.32 0.93
N LEU A 95 8.73 1.06 1.52
CA LEU A 95 7.80 1.90 0.78
C LEU A 95 7.35 3.09 1.63
N ASP A 96 7.70 4.29 1.18
CA ASP A 96 6.94 5.50 1.49
C ASP A 96 5.86 5.66 0.41
N VAL A 97 4.61 5.52 0.80
CA VAL A 97 3.47 5.59 -0.14
C VAL A 97 3.29 6.97 -0.79
N THR A 98 4.01 7.98 -0.32
CA THR A 98 4.06 9.33 -0.94
C THR A 98 5.20 9.49 -1.93
N SER A 99 6.13 8.53 -2.02
CA SER A 99 7.25 8.55 -2.96
C SER A 99 6.89 7.82 -4.26
N GLN A 100 6.65 8.57 -5.32
CA GLN A 100 6.36 8.00 -6.64
C GLN A 100 7.48 7.08 -7.12
N ASP A 101 8.75 7.44 -6.88
CA ASP A 101 9.89 6.64 -7.29
C ASP A 101 9.94 5.28 -6.57
N GLN A 102 9.66 5.26 -5.25
CA GLN A 102 9.62 4.01 -4.51
C GLN A 102 8.43 3.12 -4.93
N ILE A 103 7.27 3.70 -5.21
CA ILE A 103 6.11 2.97 -5.72
C ILE A 103 6.45 2.28 -7.05
N ILE A 104 7.02 3.03 -8.01
CA ILE A 104 7.40 2.50 -9.33
C ILE A 104 8.52 1.45 -9.18
N ALA A 105 9.53 1.70 -8.34
CA ALA A 105 10.61 0.76 -8.12
C ALA A 105 10.11 -0.56 -7.53
N LEU A 106 9.17 -0.50 -6.57
CA LEU A 106 8.56 -1.69 -5.97
C LEU A 106 7.71 -2.45 -6.99
N ALA A 107 6.89 -1.78 -7.78
CA ALA A 107 6.11 -2.43 -8.83
C ALA A 107 7.04 -3.15 -9.83
N ARG A 108 8.11 -2.51 -10.28
CA ARG A 108 9.13 -3.14 -11.16
C ARG A 108 9.87 -4.30 -10.50
N LYS A 109 10.07 -4.27 -9.19
CA LYS A 109 10.72 -5.38 -8.45
C LYS A 109 9.88 -6.65 -8.55
N TYR A 110 8.58 -6.53 -8.53
CA TYR A 110 7.61 -7.62 -8.58
C TYR A 110 6.99 -7.83 -9.98
N ASP A 111 7.60 -7.28 -11.03
CA ASP A 111 7.11 -7.39 -12.40
C ASP A 111 6.76 -8.84 -12.78
N GLY A 112 5.55 -9.04 -13.33
CA GLY A 112 5.02 -10.36 -13.70
C GLY A 112 4.51 -11.22 -12.54
N ILE A 113 4.59 -10.76 -11.29
CA ILE A 113 4.05 -11.49 -10.13
C ILE A 113 2.58 -11.13 -9.94
N PRO A 114 1.65 -12.11 -9.96
CA PRO A 114 0.24 -11.87 -9.65
C PRO A 114 0.05 -11.41 -8.21
N ILE A 115 -0.77 -10.37 -8.00
CA ILE A 115 -1.17 -9.89 -6.67
C ILE A 115 -2.68 -10.00 -6.55
N ASP A 116 -3.15 -10.99 -5.80
CA ASP A 116 -4.58 -11.29 -5.63
C ASP A 116 -5.32 -10.20 -4.86
N VAL A 117 -4.65 -9.64 -3.83
CA VAL A 117 -5.18 -8.57 -3.01
C VAL A 117 -4.13 -7.48 -2.86
N LEU A 118 -4.38 -6.30 -3.42
CA LEU A 118 -3.66 -5.07 -3.10
C LEU A 118 -4.40 -4.33 -1.98
N LEU A 119 -3.79 -4.22 -0.80
CA LEU A 119 -4.42 -3.66 0.38
C LEU A 119 -3.78 -2.32 0.77
N ASN A 120 -4.43 -1.24 0.41
CA ASN A 120 -4.06 0.13 0.76
C ASN A 120 -4.48 0.42 2.21
N ASN A 121 -3.63 0.02 3.17
CA ASN A 121 -3.87 0.18 4.60
C ASN A 121 -3.14 1.39 5.20
N ALA A 122 -2.02 1.84 4.63
CA ALA A 122 -1.27 2.98 5.15
C ALA A 122 -2.16 4.21 5.33
N GLY A 123 -2.07 4.86 6.49
CA GLY A 123 -2.83 6.06 6.80
C GLY A 123 -2.28 6.81 8.01
N ILE A 124 -2.58 8.08 8.10
CA ILE A 124 -2.22 8.98 9.21
C ILE A 124 -3.44 9.79 9.66
N LEU A 125 -3.46 10.16 10.93
CA LEU A 125 -4.46 11.09 11.47
C LEU A 125 -4.09 12.55 11.13
N GLY A 126 -2.81 12.87 11.16
CA GLY A 126 -2.30 14.23 11.13
C GLY A 126 -2.35 14.90 12.53
N GLU A 127 -1.76 16.08 12.66
CA GLU A 127 -1.78 16.84 13.92
C GLU A 127 -3.19 17.31 14.24
N VAL A 128 -3.74 16.88 15.38
CA VAL A 128 -5.15 17.10 15.74
C VAL A 128 -5.48 18.59 15.91
N GLN A 129 -4.58 19.35 16.55
CA GLN A 129 -4.75 20.79 16.76
C GLN A 129 -4.78 21.60 15.46
N ASP A 130 -4.19 21.08 14.39
CA ASP A 130 -4.13 21.72 13.07
C ASP A 130 -5.38 21.47 12.21
N GLN A 131 -6.36 20.75 12.75
CA GLN A 131 -7.54 20.29 12.01
C GLN A 131 -8.85 20.73 12.65
N VAL A 132 -8.84 21.90 13.27
CA VAL A 132 -10.05 22.54 13.86
C VAL A 132 -10.33 23.86 13.19
N PHE A 133 -11.60 24.26 13.13
CA PHE A 133 -11.98 25.53 12.51
C PHE A 133 -11.35 26.70 13.30
N GLY A 134 -10.65 27.57 12.60
CA GLY A 134 -9.88 28.67 13.16
C GLY A 134 -8.37 28.37 13.36
N ALA A 135 -7.93 27.09 13.17
CA ALA A 135 -6.53 26.69 13.24
C ALA A 135 -6.16 25.67 12.14
N LEU A 136 -6.72 25.84 10.95
CA LEU A 136 -6.45 24.95 9.81
C LEU A 136 -5.05 25.20 9.25
N ASN A 137 -4.22 24.16 9.17
CA ASN A 137 -2.84 24.22 8.73
C ASN A 137 -2.63 23.51 7.38
N ASP A 138 -2.14 24.23 6.38
CA ASP A 138 -1.95 23.73 5.01
C ASP A 138 -0.95 22.57 4.93
N GLN A 139 0.10 22.58 5.75
CA GLN A 139 1.10 21.51 5.73
C GLN A 139 0.49 20.19 6.22
N THR A 140 -0.27 20.23 7.32
CA THR A 140 -1.00 19.06 7.82
C THR A 140 -2.05 18.59 6.82
N PHE A 141 -2.79 19.51 6.18
CA PHE A 141 -3.70 19.18 5.09
C PHE A 141 -3.00 18.40 3.97
N ASN A 142 -1.92 18.94 3.44
CA ASN A 142 -1.17 18.32 2.35
C ASN A 142 -0.63 16.93 2.72
N GLN A 143 -0.11 16.75 3.93
CA GLN A 143 0.39 15.47 4.42
C GLN A 143 -0.74 14.42 4.53
N VAL A 144 -1.88 14.79 5.11
CA VAL A 144 -3.01 13.90 5.31
C VAL A 144 -3.60 13.46 3.97
N PHE A 145 -3.78 14.39 3.03
CA PHE A 145 -4.32 14.07 1.71
C PHE A 145 -3.34 13.28 0.85
N ALA A 146 -2.04 13.59 0.91
CA ALA A 146 -1.02 12.83 0.20
C ALA A 146 -1.05 11.34 0.60
N VAL A 147 -1.08 11.06 1.92
CA VAL A 147 -1.03 9.68 2.45
C VAL A 147 -2.39 8.98 2.34
N ASN A 148 -3.48 9.64 2.75
CA ASN A 148 -4.77 8.95 2.92
C ASN A 148 -5.60 8.87 1.64
N THR A 149 -5.36 9.78 0.68
CA THR A 149 -6.18 9.91 -0.53
C THR A 149 -5.40 9.63 -1.81
N LEU A 150 -4.32 10.38 -2.06
CA LEU A 150 -3.60 10.26 -3.32
C LEU A 150 -2.77 8.98 -3.38
N ALA A 151 -2.07 8.62 -2.31
CA ALA A 151 -1.20 7.44 -2.28
C ALA A 151 -1.95 6.13 -2.59
N PRO A 152 -3.14 5.81 -2.03
CA PRO A 152 -3.88 4.62 -2.41
C PRO A 152 -4.18 4.54 -3.92
N LEU A 153 -4.48 5.67 -4.57
CA LEU A 153 -4.73 5.72 -6.01
C LEU A 153 -3.44 5.48 -6.80
N LYS A 154 -2.32 6.13 -6.41
CA LYS A 154 -1.01 5.98 -7.04
C LYS A 154 -0.42 4.57 -6.90
N VAL A 155 -0.54 3.98 -5.74
CA VAL A 155 -0.15 2.58 -5.52
C VAL A 155 -1.01 1.65 -6.38
N SER A 156 -2.33 1.86 -6.41
CA SER A 156 -3.24 1.07 -7.24
C SER A 156 -2.93 1.19 -8.74
N GLU A 157 -2.60 2.40 -9.22
CA GLU A 157 -2.19 2.66 -10.60
C GLU A 157 -0.91 1.90 -10.96
N ALA A 158 0.10 1.90 -10.09
CA ALA A 158 1.38 1.24 -10.33
C ALA A 158 1.30 -0.29 -10.31
N PHE A 159 0.37 -0.85 -9.54
CA PHE A 159 0.21 -2.29 -9.38
C PHE A 159 -0.97 -2.89 -10.17
N ILE A 160 -1.61 -2.11 -11.05
CA ILE A 160 -2.80 -2.58 -11.77
C ILE A 160 -2.53 -3.81 -12.64
N ASP A 161 -1.37 -3.89 -13.29
CA ASP A 161 -1.01 -5.02 -14.14
C ASP A 161 -0.84 -6.29 -13.30
N HIS A 162 -0.22 -6.20 -12.12
CA HIS A 162 -0.08 -7.32 -11.16
C HIS A 162 -1.44 -7.84 -10.67
N VAL A 163 -2.37 -6.92 -10.38
CA VAL A 163 -3.72 -7.27 -9.94
C VAL A 163 -4.52 -7.87 -11.09
N SER A 164 -4.40 -7.31 -12.29
CA SER A 164 -5.19 -7.74 -13.46
C SER A 164 -4.86 -9.17 -13.92
N ILE A 165 -3.62 -9.62 -13.73
CA ILE A 165 -3.20 -11.00 -14.09
C ILE A 165 -3.45 -12.01 -12.97
N SER A 166 -3.85 -11.59 -11.76
CA SER A 166 -4.13 -12.48 -10.62
C SER A 166 -5.50 -13.15 -10.74
N GLN A 167 -5.78 -14.08 -9.82
CA GLN A 167 -7.06 -14.78 -9.80
C GLN A 167 -8.16 -13.95 -9.14
N GLN A 168 -7.89 -13.30 -8.00
CA GLN A 168 -8.93 -12.60 -7.24
C GLN A 168 -9.16 -11.16 -7.69
N LYS A 169 -8.15 -10.48 -8.24
CA LYS A 169 -8.22 -9.14 -8.84
C LYS A 169 -8.82 -8.08 -7.92
N LYS A 170 -8.39 -8.05 -6.65
CA LYS A 170 -8.94 -7.16 -5.62
C LYS A 170 -7.99 -6.02 -5.27
N ILE A 171 -8.49 -4.78 -5.35
CA ILE A 171 -7.86 -3.58 -4.79
C ILE A 171 -8.74 -3.10 -3.65
N VAL A 172 -8.22 -3.13 -2.43
CA VAL A 172 -8.99 -2.80 -1.22
C VAL A 172 -8.36 -1.62 -0.52
N SER A 173 -9.12 -0.60 -0.23
CA SER A 173 -8.64 0.61 0.45
C SER A 173 -9.27 0.78 1.83
N MET A 174 -8.42 0.99 2.84
CA MET A 174 -8.83 1.21 4.22
C MET A 174 -9.38 2.61 4.39
N THR A 175 -10.70 2.72 4.56
CA THR A 175 -11.38 3.97 4.87
C THR A 175 -11.72 4.08 6.37
N SER A 176 -12.73 4.84 6.72
CA SER A 176 -13.21 5.06 8.09
C SER A 176 -14.68 5.50 8.07
N GLY A 177 -15.42 5.16 9.10
CA GLY A 177 -16.73 5.77 9.35
C GLY A 177 -16.67 7.30 9.44
N LEU A 178 -15.52 7.87 9.79
CA LEU A 178 -15.30 9.33 9.78
C LEU A 178 -15.28 9.94 8.38
N GLY A 179 -15.19 9.15 7.31
CA GLY A 179 -15.36 9.59 5.93
C GLY A 179 -16.82 9.69 5.48
N SER A 180 -17.78 9.30 6.32
CA SER A 180 -19.22 9.40 6.06
C SER A 180 -19.76 10.77 6.47
N MET A 181 -20.37 11.49 5.55
CA MET A 181 -21.02 12.75 5.85
C MET A 181 -22.23 12.54 6.78
N GLN A 182 -22.99 11.45 6.59
CA GLN A 182 -24.15 11.15 7.44
C GLN A 182 -23.76 10.85 8.88
N ILE A 183 -22.72 10.01 9.11
CA ILE A 183 -22.25 9.65 10.46
C ILE A 183 -21.65 10.86 11.16
N THR A 184 -21.01 11.77 10.44
CA THR A 184 -20.22 12.86 10.98
C THR A 184 -20.93 14.24 10.94
N ALA A 185 -22.21 14.30 10.57
CA ALA A 185 -22.94 15.53 10.37
C ALA A 185 -22.90 16.52 11.57
N ASN A 186 -22.83 15.99 12.79
CA ASN A 186 -22.81 16.78 14.03
C ASN A 186 -21.45 16.80 14.73
N GLN A 187 -20.35 16.52 14.02
CA GLN A 187 -19.01 16.45 14.58
C GLN A 187 -18.10 17.51 13.98
N SER A 188 -17.34 18.25 14.80
CA SER A 188 -16.55 19.42 14.43
C SER A 188 -15.04 19.25 14.60
N TYR A 189 -14.51 18.02 14.53
CA TYR A 189 -13.09 17.71 14.69
C TYR A 189 -12.53 16.88 13.53
N PHE A 190 -11.21 16.80 13.41
CA PHE A 190 -10.47 16.05 12.41
C PHE A 190 -10.86 16.41 10.96
N TYR A 191 -10.96 17.71 10.65
CA TYR A 191 -11.38 18.19 9.34
C TYR A 191 -10.63 17.49 8.20
N PHE A 192 -9.29 17.51 8.23
CA PHE A 192 -8.50 16.97 7.13
C PHE A 192 -8.56 15.45 7.04
N TYR A 193 -8.55 14.77 8.20
CA TYR A 193 -8.69 13.31 8.20
C TYR A 193 -10.05 12.87 7.62
N ARG A 194 -11.13 13.50 8.05
CA ARG A 194 -12.49 13.20 7.58
C ARG A 194 -12.62 13.50 6.09
N MET A 195 -12.19 14.69 5.66
CA MET A 195 -12.16 15.09 4.26
C MET A 195 -11.33 14.11 3.41
N SER A 196 -10.16 13.68 3.90
CA SER A 196 -9.30 12.74 3.18
C SER A 196 -9.95 11.37 2.99
N LYS A 197 -10.70 10.88 4.00
CA LYS A 197 -11.41 9.59 3.89
C LYS A 197 -12.65 9.69 3.00
N ALA A 198 -13.36 10.81 3.00
CA ALA A 198 -14.44 11.08 2.05
C ALA A 198 -13.92 11.19 0.61
N ALA A 199 -12.78 11.87 0.41
CA ALA A 199 -12.13 11.98 -0.89
C ALA A 199 -11.61 10.61 -1.38
N LEU A 200 -11.03 9.79 -0.49
CA LEU A 200 -10.67 8.41 -0.80
C LEU A 200 -11.88 7.58 -1.25
N ASN A 201 -13.00 7.70 -0.54
CA ASN A 201 -14.23 7.00 -0.89
C ASN A 201 -14.64 7.32 -2.34
N MET A 202 -14.67 8.60 -2.70
CA MET A 202 -14.97 9.02 -4.07
C MET A 202 -13.96 8.48 -5.08
N GLY A 203 -12.65 8.56 -4.77
CA GLY A 203 -11.58 8.05 -5.64
C GLY A 203 -11.71 6.55 -5.92
N VAL A 204 -12.01 5.74 -4.90
CA VAL A 204 -12.17 4.28 -5.05
C VAL A 204 -13.45 3.92 -5.82
N VAL A 205 -14.55 4.64 -5.62
CA VAL A 205 -15.78 4.46 -6.43
C VAL A 205 -15.50 4.75 -7.91
N ALA A 206 -14.78 5.83 -8.21
CA ALA A 206 -14.40 6.17 -9.58
C ALA A 206 -13.43 5.13 -10.17
N MET A 207 -12.47 4.64 -9.37
CA MET A 207 -11.54 3.58 -9.78
C MET A 207 -12.29 2.28 -10.10
N ASN A 208 -13.28 1.86 -9.27
CA ASN A 208 -14.10 0.69 -9.56
C ASN A 208 -14.88 0.85 -10.88
N ALA A 209 -15.45 2.02 -11.13
CA ALA A 209 -16.14 2.30 -12.40
C ALA A 209 -15.22 2.15 -13.61
N SER A 210 -13.94 2.50 -13.48
CA SER A 210 -12.93 2.39 -14.54
C SER A 210 -12.47 0.96 -14.76
N LEU A 211 -12.30 0.17 -13.70
CA LEU A 211 -11.61 -1.12 -13.72
C LEU A 211 -12.54 -2.35 -13.77
N ARG A 212 -13.82 -2.21 -13.41
CA ARG A 212 -14.78 -3.33 -13.34
C ARG A 212 -14.92 -4.11 -14.65
N LYS A 213 -14.75 -3.46 -15.82
CA LYS A 213 -14.81 -4.14 -17.12
C LYS A 213 -13.62 -5.07 -17.35
N GLN A 214 -12.52 -4.89 -16.62
CA GLN A 214 -11.34 -5.76 -16.63
C GLN A 214 -11.46 -6.87 -15.57
N GLY A 215 -12.57 -6.95 -14.85
CA GLY A 215 -12.81 -7.89 -13.77
C GLY A 215 -12.18 -7.49 -12.43
N VAL A 216 -11.54 -6.31 -12.35
CA VAL A 216 -10.92 -5.83 -11.11
C VAL A 216 -11.98 -5.27 -10.17
N ILE A 217 -11.92 -5.69 -8.91
CA ILE A 217 -12.79 -5.24 -7.81
C ILE A 217 -12.05 -4.18 -7.02
N SER A 218 -12.56 -2.94 -7.01
CA SER A 218 -12.02 -1.87 -6.18
C SER A 218 -13.00 -1.54 -5.07
N ALA A 219 -12.64 -1.83 -3.82
CA ALA A 219 -13.54 -1.79 -2.67
C ALA A 219 -13.00 -0.94 -1.51
N LEU A 220 -13.93 -0.51 -0.67
CA LEU A 220 -13.68 0.24 0.55
C LEU A 220 -14.05 -0.62 1.77
N ILE A 221 -13.16 -0.70 2.75
CA ILE A 221 -13.42 -1.33 4.04
C ILE A 221 -13.06 -0.39 5.19
N ALA A 222 -13.74 -0.52 6.32
CA ALA A 222 -13.46 0.25 7.52
C ALA A 222 -13.21 -0.67 8.71
N PRO A 223 -12.12 -0.43 9.48
CA PRO A 223 -11.61 -1.39 10.45
C PRO A 223 -12.34 -1.35 11.82
N GLY A 224 -13.28 -0.43 12.00
CA GLY A 224 -13.87 -0.16 13.32
C GLY A 224 -12.98 0.70 14.22
N GLN A 225 -13.26 0.68 15.51
CA GLN A 225 -12.47 1.37 16.54
C GLN A 225 -11.40 0.41 17.07
N VAL A 226 -10.24 0.41 16.44
CA VAL A 226 -9.17 -0.56 16.73
C VAL A 226 -8.16 0.03 17.69
N ASP A 227 -7.77 -0.72 18.71
CA ASP A 227 -6.77 -0.28 19.70
C ASP A 227 -5.38 -0.19 19.06
N THR A 228 -5.10 0.96 18.49
CA THR A 228 -3.89 1.28 17.74
C THR A 228 -3.35 2.64 18.17
N LYS A 229 -2.10 2.92 17.80
CA LYS A 229 -1.49 4.24 18.02
C LYS A 229 -2.33 5.37 17.39
N LEU A 230 -2.87 5.15 16.17
CA LEU A 230 -3.70 6.15 15.48
C LEU A 230 -4.98 6.48 16.28
N LEU A 231 -5.65 5.46 16.85
CA LEU A 231 -6.83 5.69 17.70
C LEU A 231 -6.44 6.38 19.01
N ALA A 232 -5.30 6.04 19.61
CA ALA A 232 -4.80 6.71 20.80
C ALA A 232 -4.48 8.19 20.55
N GLU A 233 -3.86 8.51 19.41
CA GLU A 233 -3.55 9.87 18.95
C GLU A 233 -4.83 10.71 18.73
N SER A 234 -5.95 10.07 18.35
CA SER A 234 -7.24 10.76 18.21
C SER A 234 -7.84 11.22 19.53
N GLY A 235 -7.28 10.80 20.67
CA GLY A 235 -7.85 11.11 21.99
C GLY A 235 -9.06 10.25 22.37
N TYR A 236 -9.42 9.23 21.57
CA TYR A 236 -10.53 8.35 21.88
C TYR A 236 -10.34 7.61 23.21
N ARG A 237 -11.36 7.68 24.08
CA ARG A 237 -11.37 7.07 25.43
C ARG A 237 -12.56 6.13 25.63
N GLY A 238 -13.35 5.86 24.58
CA GLY A 238 -14.51 4.98 24.67
C GLY A 238 -14.12 3.52 24.94
N PRO A 239 -15.05 2.72 25.49
CA PRO A 239 -14.81 1.31 25.84
C PRO A 239 -14.81 0.36 24.65
N ASN A 240 -15.42 0.74 23.53
CA ASN A 240 -15.70 -0.16 22.40
C ASN A 240 -14.50 -0.25 21.43
N LYS A 241 -13.36 -0.70 21.94
CA LYS A 241 -12.19 -0.97 21.10
C LYS A 241 -12.08 -2.48 20.87
N ILE A 242 -11.78 -2.85 19.62
CA ILE A 242 -11.38 -4.20 19.28
C ILE A 242 -9.86 -4.28 19.09
N SER A 243 -9.28 -5.45 19.25
CA SER A 243 -7.84 -5.63 18.99
C SER A 243 -7.54 -5.53 17.50
N PRO A 244 -6.28 -5.20 17.11
CA PRO A 244 -5.86 -5.26 15.72
C PRO A 244 -6.08 -6.62 15.06
N ASP A 245 -5.93 -7.71 15.82
CA ASP A 245 -6.11 -9.08 15.34
C ASP A 245 -7.59 -9.40 15.05
N GLU A 246 -8.50 -9.06 15.96
CA GLU A 246 -9.95 -9.18 15.73
C GLU A 246 -10.40 -8.40 14.50
N SER A 247 -9.91 -7.16 14.37
CA SER A 247 -10.18 -6.35 13.18
C SER A 247 -9.65 -7.01 11.91
N ALA A 248 -8.40 -7.49 11.91
CA ALA A 248 -7.78 -8.13 10.76
C ALA A 248 -8.55 -9.37 10.29
N LYS A 249 -8.92 -10.25 11.21
CA LYS A 249 -9.71 -11.47 10.91
C LYS A 249 -11.04 -11.14 10.27
N SER A 250 -11.77 -10.17 10.82
CA SER A 250 -13.05 -9.74 10.25
C SER A 250 -12.88 -9.08 8.89
N LEU A 251 -11.84 -8.25 8.71
CA LEU A 251 -11.56 -7.61 7.43
C LEU A 251 -11.18 -8.63 6.35
N ILE A 252 -10.38 -9.65 6.66
CA ILE A 252 -10.04 -10.72 5.71
C ILE A 252 -11.30 -11.45 5.26
N LYS A 253 -12.20 -11.81 6.17
CA LYS A 253 -13.49 -12.41 5.84
C LYS A 253 -14.30 -11.53 4.88
N ILE A 254 -14.35 -10.22 5.12
CA ILE A 254 -15.03 -9.27 4.23
C ILE A 254 -14.33 -9.24 2.86
N ILE A 255 -12.99 -9.16 2.83
CA ILE A 255 -12.20 -9.14 1.59
C ILE A 255 -12.45 -10.40 0.76
N ASP A 256 -12.51 -11.56 1.39
CA ASP A 256 -12.76 -12.83 0.70
C ASP A 256 -14.15 -12.85 0.03
N ALA A 257 -15.16 -12.27 0.67
CA ALA A 257 -16.53 -12.18 0.17
C ALA A 257 -16.76 -11.08 -0.89
N LEU A 258 -15.77 -10.21 -1.15
CA LEU A 258 -15.92 -9.13 -2.14
C LEU A 258 -16.09 -9.67 -3.56
N SER A 259 -17.12 -9.17 -4.24
CA SER A 259 -17.40 -9.40 -5.65
C SER A 259 -18.00 -8.15 -6.30
N GLN A 260 -18.10 -8.11 -7.63
CA GLN A 260 -18.80 -7.02 -8.32
C GLN A 260 -20.29 -6.95 -7.94
N GLU A 261 -20.90 -8.09 -7.61
CA GLU A 261 -22.28 -8.16 -7.17
C GLU A 261 -22.46 -7.54 -5.79
N THR A 262 -21.65 -7.93 -4.79
CA THR A 262 -21.68 -7.34 -3.44
C THR A 262 -21.44 -5.83 -3.47
N LEU A 263 -20.53 -5.33 -4.34
CA LEU A 263 -20.32 -3.90 -4.49
C LEU A 263 -21.53 -3.19 -5.11
N LYS A 264 -22.19 -3.80 -6.07
CA LYS A 264 -23.42 -3.26 -6.66
C LYS A 264 -24.55 -3.18 -5.64
N GLU A 265 -24.75 -4.24 -4.86
CA GLU A 265 -25.80 -4.33 -3.83
C GLU A 265 -25.61 -3.28 -2.73
N ASN A 266 -24.40 -3.04 -2.29
CA ASN A 266 -24.09 -2.04 -1.27
C ASN A 266 -23.93 -0.61 -1.83
N GLY A 267 -24.12 -0.40 -3.14
CA GLY A 267 -23.98 0.90 -3.81
C GLY A 267 -22.54 1.41 -3.85
N ASN A 268 -21.54 0.51 -3.92
CA ASN A 268 -20.11 0.79 -3.83
C ASN A 268 -19.69 1.50 -2.53
N LYS A 269 -20.49 1.39 -1.48
CA LYS A 269 -20.19 1.97 -0.17
C LYS A 269 -19.18 1.12 0.59
N ALA A 270 -18.55 1.73 1.60
CA ALA A 270 -17.63 1.03 2.47
C ALA A 270 -18.35 -0.01 3.34
N ILE A 271 -17.70 -1.15 3.55
CA ILE A 271 -18.16 -2.20 4.47
C ILE A 271 -17.35 -2.06 5.77
N ASN A 272 -18.04 -1.94 6.88
CA ASN A 272 -17.42 -1.87 8.19
C ASN A 272 -17.02 -3.27 8.68
N VAL A 273 -16.11 -3.33 9.65
CA VAL A 273 -15.61 -4.57 10.27
C VAL A 273 -16.72 -5.49 10.81
N ASP A 274 -17.87 -4.96 11.13
CA ASP A 274 -19.09 -5.69 11.56
C ASP A 274 -20.04 -6.00 10.39
N GLU A 275 -19.54 -5.97 9.16
CA GLU A 275 -20.24 -6.25 7.90
C GLU A 275 -21.35 -5.22 7.54
N ARG A 276 -21.58 -4.20 8.35
CA ARG A 276 -22.56 -3.15 8.03
C ARG A 276 -22.01 -2.20 6.95
N VAL A 277 -22.91 -1.77 6.07
CA VAL A 277 -22.60 -0.78 5.05
C VAL A 277 -22.56 0.61 5.68
N ILE A 278 -21.45 1.33 5.48
CA ILE A 278 -21.30 2.72 5.96
C ILE A 278 -22.05 3.65 5.00
N PRO A 279 -23.01 4.45 5.47
CA PRO A 279 -23.69 5.43 4.62
C PRO A 279 -22.73 6.52 4.17
N TRP A 280 -23.07 7.23 3.06
CA TRP A 280 -22.28 8.37 2.58
C TRP A 280 -22.39 9.64 3.42
#